data_530363f517832de1c29affe06b45dc96
#
_entry.id   530363f517832de1c29affe06b45dc96
#
_cell.length_a   1.000
_cell.length_b   1.000
_cell.length_c   1.000
_cell.angle_alpha   90.00
_cell.angle_beta   90.00
_cell.angle_gamma   90.00
#
_symmetry.space_group_name_H-M   'P 1'
#
loop_
_entity.id
_entity.type
_entity.pdbx_description
1 polymer ?
#
loop_
_entity_poly.entity_id
_entity_poly.type
_entity_poly.pdbx_seq_one_letter_code
_entity_poly.pdbx_strand_id
1 'polypeptide(L)'
;MLKMSDALFWVIAAIIGVIGGFTGYTNWKQYKASREAKEVFLKNHKNAEVIQLSKVRSWLFAGLAVVCIALVIILGFVPMPNMTDNTRWSQLVVYAGLGVFCVAMIPECVMSSTIVASPDGFMYGDYYFRYKHVQGIIHSGNVFKSDKIILTGNKEEIIPKGVAKWAEERFFEWKERRKEAKRKGRNR
;
A
#
# COMPACT_ATOMS: atom_id res chain seq x y z
N MET A 1 -15.01 -34.32 -10.70
CA MET A 1 -13.91 -33.83 -9.88
C MET A 1 -12.61 -34.14 -10.59
N LEU A 2 -11.92 -33.15 -11.17
CA LEU A 2 -10.60 -33.32 -11.75
C LEU A 2 -9.62 -33.69 -10.63
N LYS A 3 -9.12 -34.92 -10.63
CA LYS A 3 -7.92 -35.28 -9.86
C LYS A 3 -6.76 -34.49 -10.48
N MET A 4 -6.46 -33.33 -9.93
CA MET A 4 -5.21 -32.63 -10.24
C MET A 4 -4.09 -33.60 -9.89
N SER A 5 -3.20 -33.92 -10.82
CA SER A 5 -2.06 -34.77 -10.52
C SER A 5 -1.23 -34.08 -9.42
N ASP A 6 -0.70 -34.81 -8.46
CA ASP A 6 0.11 -34.28 -7.37
C ASP A 6 1.25 -33.39 -7.90
N ALA A 7 1.80 -33.72 -9.07
CA ALA A 7 2.81 -32.93 -9.75
C ALA A 7 2.34 -31.50 -10.11
N LEU A 8 1.12 -31.37 -10.65
CA LEU A 8 0.55 -30.06 -10.98
C LEU A 8 0.35 -29.18 -9.75
N PHE A 9 -0.10 -29.78 -8.64
CA PHE A 9 -0.25 -29.09 -7.37
C PHE A 9 1.08 -28.50 -6.87
N TRP A 10 2.15 -29.30 -6.87
CA TRP A 10 3.47 -28.84 -6.44
C TRP A 10 4.06 -27.77 -7.35
N VAL A 11 3.83 -27.84 -8.66
CA VAL A 11 4.21 -26.78 -9.61
C VAL A 11 3.50 -25.49 -9.30
N ILE A 12 2.18 -25.51 -9.07
CA ILE A 12 1.42 -24.32 -8.71
C ILE A 12 1.90 -23.75 -7.36
N ALA A 13 2.11 -24.58 -6.37
CA ALA A 13 2.62 -24.17 -5.06
C ALA A 13 4.00 -23.49 -5.17
N ALA A 14 4.89 -24.04 -5.97
CA ALA A 14 6.21 -23.44 -6.23
C ALA A 14 6.08 -22.07 -6.93
N ILE A 15 5.22 -21.94 -7.93
CA ILE A 15 4.95 -20.67 -8.62
C ILE A 15 4.42 -19.62 -7.64
N ILE A 16 3.44 -19.97 -6.80
CA ILE A 16 2.90 -19.06 -5.78
C ILE A 16 3.99 -18.65 -4.78
N GLY A 17 4.83 -19.59 -4.35
CA GLY A 17 5.94 -19.31 -3.45
C GLY A 17 6.96 -18.33 -4.05
N VAL A 18 7.34 -18.52 -5.31
CA VAL A 18 8.27 -17.63 -6.02
C VAL A 18 7.66 -16.24 -6.20
N ILE A 19 6.41 -16.16 -6.65
CA ILE A 19 5.70 -14.88 -6.83
C ILE A 19 5.56 -14.17 -5.47
N GLY A 20 5.13 -14.87 -4.43
CA GLY A 20 4.99 -14.31 -3.08
C GLY A 20 6.32 -13.81 -2.51
N GLY A 21 7.39 -14.58 -2.66
CA GLY A 21 8.74 -14.20 -2.23
C GLY A 21 9.28 -12.98 -2.98
N PHE A 22 9.12 -12.95 -4.30
CA PHE A 22 9.52 -11.80 -5.14
C PHE A 22 8.72 -10.54 -4.80
N THR A 23 7.40 -10.67 -4.65
CA THR A 23 6.52 -9.55 -4.25
C THR A 23 6.91 -9.04 -2.86
N GLY A 24 7.15 -9.93 -1.90
CA GLY A 24 7.59 -9.56 -0.58
C GLY A 24 8.93 -8.82 -0.58
N TYR A 25 9.90 -9.29 -1.34
CA TYR A 25 11.19 -8.63 -1.47
C TYR A 25 11.08 -7.24 -2.09
N THR A 26 10.32 -7.10 -3.18
CA THR A 26 10.14 -5.81 -3.87
C THR A 26 9.37 -4.81 -3.00
N ASN A 27 8.30 -5.23 -2.34
CA ASN A 27 7.53 -4.38 -1.43
C ASN A 27 8.38 -3.93 -0.23
N TRP A 28 9.20 -4.82 0.33
CA TRP A 28 10.08 -4.49 1.44
C TRP A 28 11.18 -3.49 1.03
N LYS A 29 11.76 -3.69 -0.15
CA LYS A 29 12.75 -2.76 -0.71
C LYS A 29 12.16 -1.37 -0.94
N GLN A 30 10.98 -1.29 -1.56
CA GLN A 30 10.26 -0.03 -1.77
C GLN A 30 9.87 0.64 -0.46
N TYR A 31 9.42 -0.13 0.53
CA TYR A 31 9.10 0.38 1.86
C TYR A 31 10.31 1.02 2.53
N LYS A 32 11.49 0.36 2.50
CA LYS A 32 12.72 0.94 3.04
C LYS A 32 13.10 2.24 2.34
N ALA A 33 13.11 2.24 1.00
CA ALA A 33 13.43 3.44 0.22
C ALA A 33 12.47 4.60 0.53
N SER A 34 11.16 4.31 0.58
CA SER A 34 10.14 5.31 0.94
C SER A 34 10.32 5.85 2.37
N ARG A 35 10.67 4.98 3.32
CA ARG A 35 10.93 5.37 4.70
C ARG A 35 12.15 6.30 4.80
N GLU A 36 13.26 5.93 4.18
CA GLU A 36 14.47 6.75 4.15
C GLU A 36 14.21 8.12 3.51
N ALA A 37 13.51 8.14 2.37
CA ALA A 37 13.13 9.38 1.71
C ALA A 37 12.25 10.28 2.61
N LYS A 38 11.28 9.69 3.33
CA LYS A 38 10.43 10.41 4.31
C LYS A 38 11.23 10.97 5.48
N GLU A 39 12.18 10.21 6.02
CA GLU A 39 13.06 10.66 7.11
C GLU A 39 13.93 11.84 6.68
N VAL A 40 14.52 11.79 5.48
CA VAL A 40 15.29 12.89 4.89
C VAL A 40 14.40 14.12 4.69
N PHE A 41 13.19 13.91 4.18
CA PHE A 41 12.25 15.00 3.96
C PHE A 41 11.84 15.69 5.27
N LEU A 42 11.54 14.92 6.32
CA LEU A 42 11.20 15.46 7.64
C LEU A 42 12.35 16.26 8.27
N LYS A 43 13.61 15.84 8.09
CA LYS A 43 14.78 16.59 8.56
C LYS A 43 14.92 17.94 7.85
N ASN A 44 14.58 18.00 6.57
CA ASN A 44 14.72 19.21 5.75
C ASN A 44 13.52 20.17 5.87
N HIS A 45 12.38 19.71 6.35
CA HIS A 45 11.14 20.49 6.44
C HIS A 45 10.59 20.48 7.87
N LYS A 46 11.00 21.47 8.68
CA LYS A 46 10.65 21.57 10.11
C LYS A 46 9.14 21.56 10.42
N ASN A 47 8.30 21.92 9.45
CA ASN A 47 6.84 21.97 9.58
C ASN A 47 6.15 20.82 8.83
N ALA A 48 6.87 19.74 8.55
CA ALA A 48 6.29 18.56 7.93
C ALA A 48 5.77 17.59 8.98
N GLU A 49 4.60 17.03 8.74
CA GLU A 49 3.91 16.08 9.62
C GLU A 49 3.63 14.77 8.89
N VAL A 50 3.83 13.66 9.60
CA VAL A 50 3.47 12.33 9.10
C VAL A 50 1.99 12.09 9.36
N ILE A 51 1.22 11.90 8.28
CA ILE A 51 -0.20 11.61 8.35
C ILE A 51 -0.46 10.19 7.87
N GLN A 52 -1.13 9.41 8.70
CA GLN A 52 -1.57 8.08 8.35
C GLN A 52 -3.07 8.10 8.04
N LEU A 53 -3.42 7.92 6.76
CA LEU A 53 -4.79 8.04 6.27
C LEU A 53 -5.68 6.89 6.71
N SER A 54 -5.18 5.65 6.66
CA SER A 54 -5.94 4.47 7.07
C SER A 54 -5.01 3.33 7.47
N LYS A 55 -5.34 2.65 8.57
CA LYS A 55 -4.65 1.42 9.01
C LYS A 55 -5.43 0.16 8.67
N VAL A 56 -6.66 0.29 8.18
CA VAL A 56 -7.60 -0.82 8.01
C VAL A 56 -7.02 -1.92 7.12
N ARG A 57 -6.42 -1.56 5.98
CA ARG A 57 -5.81 -2.53 5.07
C ARG A 57 -4.66 -3.30 5.73
N SER A 58 -3.77 -2.61 6.42
CA SER A 58 -2.63 -3.25 7.11
C SER A 58 -3.09 -4.21 8.19
N TRP A 59 -4.09 -3.83 9.00
CA TRP A 59 -4.67 -4.68 10.02
C TRP A 59 -5.42 -5.89 9.44
N LEU A 60 -6.09 -5.70 8.30
CA LEU A 60 -6.78 -6.79 7.62
C LEU A 60 -5.81 -7.86 7.14
N PHE A 61 -4.71 -7.47 6.47
CA PHE A 61 -3.68 -8.41 6.05
C PHE A 61 -2.94 -9.04 7.23
N ALA A 62 -2.67 -8.28 8.29
CA ALA A 62 -2.06 -8.82 9.51
C ALA A 62 -2.98 -9.85 10.19
N GLY A 63 -4.26 -9.56 10.32
CA GLY A 63 -5.25 -10.48 10.88
C GLY A 63 -5.39 -11.75 10.04
N LEU A 64 -5.44 -11.62 8.71
CA LEU A 64 -5.51 -12.77 7.81
C LEU A 64 -4.24 -13.62 7.88
N ALA A 65 -3.06 -13.01 7.99
CA ALA A 65 -1.80 -13.72 8.17
C ALA A 65 -1.81 -14.54 9.48
N VAL A 66 -2.29 -13.97 10.59
CA VAL A 66 -2.43 -14.68 11.88
C VAL A 66 -3.37 -15.87 11.75
N VAL A 67 -4.51 -15.71 11.08
CA VAL A 67 -5.46 -16.81 10.83
C VAL A 67 -4.79 -17.91 10.01
N CYS A 68 -4.07 -17.58 8.94
CA CYS A 68 -3.36 -18.56 8.12
C CYS A 68 -2.30 -19.32 8.94
N ILE A 69 -1.53 -18.62 9.77
CA ILE A 69 -0.52 -19.25 10.64
C ILE A 69 -1.20 -20.20 11.63
N ALA A 70 -2.30 -19.78 12.26
CA ALA A 70 -3.06 -20.63 13.17
C ALA A 70 -3.57 -21.91 12.47
N LEU A 71 -4.09 -21.79 11.24
CA LEU A 71 -4.53 -22.93 10.44
C LEU A 71 -3.37 -23.87 10.08
N VAL A 72 -2.20 -23.34 9.75
CA VAL A 72 -0.98 -24.13 9.49
C VAL A 72 -0.58 -24.92 10.75
N ILE A 73 -0.61 -24.29 11.92
CA ILE A 73 -0.29 -24.94 13.19
C ILE A 73 -1.31 -26.05 13.51
N ILE A 74 -2.60 -25.75 13.38
CA ILE A 74 -3.67 -26.75 13.64
C ILE A 74 -3.52 -27.94 12.70
N LEU A 75 -3.39 -27.70 11.39
CA LEU A 75 -3.22 -28.77 10.40
C LEU A 75 -1.91 -29.54 10.60
N GLY A 76 -0.84 -28.89 11.09
CA GLY A 76 0.46 -29.51 11.33
C GLY A 76 0.47 -30.43 12.55
N PHE A 77 -0.20 -30.06 13.65
CA PHE A 77 -0.04 -30.69 14.94
C PHE A 77 -1.29 -31.43 15.46
N VAL A 78 -2.49 -31.07 14.97
CA VAL A 78 -3.73 -31.70 15.41
C VAL A 78 -4.04 -32.93 14.53
N PRO A 79 -4.19 -34.14 15.06
CA PRO A 79 -4.61 -35.30 14.29
C PRO A 79 -6.08 -35.15 13.84
N MET A 80 -6.32 -35.28 12.55
CA MET A 80 -7.66 -35.17 11.94
C MET A 80 -8.05 -36.56 11.37
N PRO A 81 -8.83 -37.36 12.07
CA PRO A 81 -9.09 -38.79 11.70
C PRO A 81 -9.86 -38.91 10.37
N ASN A 82 -10.56 -37.87 9.94
CA ASN A 82 -11.37 -37.89 8.70
C ASN A 82 -10.66 -37.26 7.50
N MET A 83 -9.39 -36.87 7.60
CA MET A 83 -8.64 -36.21 6.53
C MET A 83 -7.52 -37.11 6.04
N THR A 84 -7.43 -37.28 4.71
CA THR A 84 -6.29 -38.00 4.11
C THR A 84 -5.02 -37.18 4.20
N ASP A 85 -3.87 -37.82 4.35
CA ASP A 85 -2.57 -37.12 4.44
C ASP A 85 -2.31 -36.21 3.26
N ASN A 86 -2.70 -36.62 2.06
CA ASN A 86 -2.54 -35.80 0.86
C ASN A 86 -3.36 -34.50 0.90
N THR A 87 -4.59 -34.58 1.40
CA THR A 87 -5.46 -33.40 1.58
C THR A 87 -4.90 -32.46 2.65
N ARG A 88 -4.37 -33.02 3.74
CA ARG A 88 -3.75 -32.28 4.83
C ARG A 88 -2.55 -31.48 4.34
N TRP A 89 -1.63 -32.11 3.62
CA TRP A 89 -0.45 -31.45 3.06
C TRP A 89 -0.82 -30.37 2.06
N SER A 90 -1.81 -30.63 1.18
CA SER A 90 -2.29 -29.64 0.21
C SER A 90 -2.83 -28.40 0.89
N GLN A 91 -3.64 -28.54 1.94
CA GLN A 91 -4.18 -27.42 2.68
C GLN A 91 -3.09 -26.65 3.44
N LEU A 92 -2.13 -27.36 4.04
CA LEU A 92 -1.02 -26.75 4.75
C LEU A 92 -0.20 -25.85 3.83
N VAL A 93 0.13 -26.30 2.62
CA VAL A 93 0.87 -25.52 1.62
C VAL A 93 0.08 -24.30 1.17
N VAL A 94 -1.23 -24.44 0.95
CA VAL A 94 -2.10 -23.32 0.55
C VAL A 94 -2.16 -22.25 1.63
N TYR A 95 -2.40 -22.63 2.90
CA TYR A 95 -2.47 -21.66 3.99
C TYR A 95 -1.10 -21.04 4.29
N ALA A 96 -0.01 -21.80 4.19
CA ALA A 96 1.34 -21.26 4.34
C ALA A 96 1.64 -20.24 3.25
N GLY A 97 1.34 -20.56 1.98
CA GLY A 97 1.51 -19.64 0.86
C GLY A 97 0.67 -18.35 0.98
N LEU A 98 -0.60 -18.50 1.38
CA LEU A 98 -1.48 -17.36 1.63
C LEU A 98 -0.98 -16.50 2.79
N GLY A 99 -0.50 -17.10 3.87
CA GLY A 99 0.11 -16.40 5.00
C GLY A 99 1.33 -15.58 4.58
N VAL A 100 2.25 -16.19 3.83
CA VAL A 100 3.43 -15.50 3.29
C VAL A 100 3.01 -14.32 2.40
N PHE A 101 2.03 -14.52 1.51
CA PHE A 101 1.50 -13.45 0.66
C PHE A 101 0.90 -12.30 1.49
N CYS A 102 0.10 -12.61 2.51
CA CYS A 102 -0.47 -11.59 3.39
C CYS A 102 0.62 -10.76 4.10
N VAL A 103 1.66 -11.42 4.63
CA VAL A 103 2.81 -10.73 5.24
C VAL A 103 3.55 -9.86 4.21
N ALA A 104 3.74 -10.36 2.99
CA ALA A 104 4.39 -9.64 1.90
C ALA A 104 3.65 -8.35 1.47
N MET A 105 2.32 -8.29 1.67
CA MET A 105 1.48 -7.14 1.33
C MET A 105 1.45 -6.05 2.42
N ILE A 106 1.84 -6.36 3.67
CA ILE A 106 1.80 -5.39 4.78
C ILE A 106 2.65 -4.13 4.49
N PRO A 107 3.92 -4.21 4.04
CA PRO A 107 4.74 -3.05 3.75
C PRO A 107 4.12 -2.11 2.71
N GLU A 108 3.53 -2.67 1.64
CA GLU A 108 2.83 -1.90 0.62
C GLU A 108 1.60 -1.17 1.19
N CYS A 109 0.81 -1.85 2.02
CA CYS A 109 -0.35 -1.25 2.68
C CYS A 109 0.04 -0.09 3.60
N VAL A 110 1.13 -0.23 4.35
CA VAL A 110 1.65 0.84 5.21
C VAL A 110 2.15 2.01 4.36
N MET A 111 2.90 1.74 3.30
CA MET A 111 3.44 2.76 2.40
C MET A 111 2.33 3.54 1.69
N SER A 112 1.31 2.84 1.16
CA SER A 112 0.20 3.43 0.43
C SER A 112 -0.76 4.23 1.31
N SER A 113 -0.75 4.05 2.62
CA SER A 113 -1.59 4.75 3.58
C SER A 113 -0.89 5.88 4.33
N THR A 114 0.43 6.06 4.13
CA THR A 114 1.22 7.04 4.87
C THR A 114 1.75 8.14 3.95
N ILE A 115 1.45 9.38 4.27
CA ILE A 115 1.94 10.59 3.59
C ILE A 115 2.70 11.47 4.57
N VAL A 116 3.58 12.31 4.04
CA VAL A 116 4.20 13.40 4.81
C VAL A 116 3.71 14.72 4.24
N ALA A 117 2.94 15.45 5.03
CA ALA A 117 2.40 16.75 4.66
C ALA A 117 3.37 17.87 5.00
N SER A 118 3.47 18.85 4.12
CA SER A 118 4.15 20.13 4.38
C SER A 118 3.25 21.29 3.92
N PRO A 119 3.52 22.55 4.34
CA PRO A 119 2.72 23.70 3.94
C PRO A 119 2.62 23.93 2.41
N ASP A 120 3.67 23.51 1.67
CA ASP A 120 3.81 23.76 0.23
C ASP A 120 3.54 22.53 -0.65
N GLY A 121 3.24 21.38 -0.04
CA GLY A 121 3.03 20.14 -0.76
C GLY A 121 2.96 18.92 0.15
N PHE A 122 3.03 17.75 -0.44
CA PHE A 122 3.05 16.49 0.29
C PHE A 122 3.96 15.47 -0.39
N MET A 123 4.48 14.55 0.42
CA MET A 123 5.27 13.43 -0.06
C MET A 123 4.45 12.14 0.05
N TYR A 124 4.39 11.41 -1.05
CA TYR A 124 3.79 10.08 -1.14
C TYR A 124 4.77 9.12 -1.81
N GLY A 125 5.01 7.97 -1.18
CA GLY A 125 6.09 7.08 -1.62
C GLY A 125 7.46 7.77 -1.48
N ASP A 126 8.16 7.88 -2.57
CA ASP A 126 9.43 8.57 -2.75
C ASP A 126 9.29 9.91 -3.49
N TYR A 127 8.06 10.28 -3.88
CA TYR A 127 7.75 11.45 -4.67
C TYR A 127 7.26 12.61 -3.81
N TYR A 128 7.80 13.84 -4.05
CA TYR A 128 7.33 15.07 -3.45
C TYR A 128 6.48 15.88 -4.42
N PHE A 129 5.19 16.01 -4.13
CA PHE A 129 4.19 16.76 -4.88
C PHE A 129 4.07 18.17 -4.33
N ARG A 130 4.66 19.15 -5.02
CA ARG A 130 4.50 20.58 -4.65
C ARG A 130 3.17 21.08 -5.18
N TYR A 131 2.34 21.70 -4.34
CA TYR A 131 1.04 22.25 -4.74
C TYR A 131 1.12 23.25 -5.90
N LYS A 132 2.22 24.02 -6.02
CA LYS A 132 2.42 24.96 -7.13
C LYS A 132 2.50 24.26 -8.50
N HIS A 133 2.85 22.99 -8.55
CA HIS A 133 2.97 22.21 -9.77
C HIS A 133 1.76 21.29 -10.01
N VAL A 134 0.83 21.22 -9.05
CA VAL A 134 -0.41 20.45 -9.20
C VAL A 134 -1.40 21.29 -10.03
N GLN A 135 -1.84 20.73 -11.14
CA GLN A 135 -2.88 21.33 -12.00
C GLN A 135 -4.27 20.86 -11.57
N GLY A 136 -4.41 19.58 -11.22
CA GLY A 136 -5.67 18.98 -10.79
C GLY A 136 -5.51 17.55 -10.35
N ILE A 137 -6.60 17.00 -9.82
CA ILE A 137 -6.71 15.59 -9.43
C ILE A 137 -7.91 15.02 -10.16
N ILE A 138 -7.72 13.89 -10.83
CA ILE A 138 -8.77 13.16 -11.55
C ILE A 138 -9.16 11.96 -10.73
N HIS A 139 -10.43 11.92 -10.33
CA HIS A 139 -11.01 10.78 -9.63
C HIS A 139 -11.54 9.75 -10.62
N SER A 140 -11.11 8.51 -10.43
CA SER A 140 -11.65 7.38 -11.18
C SER A 140 -13.03 7.00 -10.63
N GLY A 141 -14.05 6.96 -11.48
CA GLY A 141 -15.38 6.45 -11.11
C GLY A 141 -15.40 4.96 -10.75
N ASN A 142 -14.36 4.20 -11.13
CA ASN A 142 -14.27 2.78 -10.82
C ASN A 142 -13.62 2.58 -9.44
N VAL A 143 -14.26 1.78 -8.57
CA VAL A 143 -13.79 1.50 -7.20
C VAL A 143 -12.39 0.86 -7.18
N PHE A 144 -12.07 0.05 -8.17
CA PHE A 144 -10.80 -0.69 -8.26
C PHE A 144 -9.67 0.10 -8.93
N LYS A 145 -9.96 1.24 -9.58
CA LYS A 145 -8.93 2.07 -10.21
C LYS A 145 -8.45 3.15 -9.25
N SER A 146 -7.15 3.37 -9.23
CA SER A 146 -6.52 4.49 -8.53
C SER A 146 -6.86 5.82 -9.20
N ASP A 147 -6.75 6.90 -8.45
CA ASP A 147 -6.91 8.26 -8.93
C ASP A 147 -5.58 8.76 -9.53
N LYS A 148 -5.63 9.90 -10.22
CA LYS A 148 -4.46 10.50 -10.85
C LYS A 148 -4.28 11.94 -10.42
N ILE A 149 -3.05 12.33 -10.17
CA ILE A 149 -2.66 13.72 -9.98
C ILE A 149 -1.99 14.24 -11.26
N ILE A 150 -2.46 15.37 -11.75
CA ILE A 150 -1.90 16.02 -12.94
C ILE A 150 -0.94 17.10 -12.48
N LEU A 151 0.28 17.00 -12.94
CA LEU A 151 1.34 17.96 -12.69
C LEU A 151 1.60 18.87 -13.89
N THR A 152 2.27 19.98 -13.66
CA THR A 152 2.71 20.90 -14.72
C THR A 152 3.52 20.13 -15.78
N GLY A 153 3.19 20.35 -17.07
CA GLY A 153 3.76 19.62 -18.19
C GLY A 153 3.00 18.34 -18.55
N ASN A 154 1.74 18.21 -18.10
CA ASN A 154 0.86 17.05 -18.36
C ASN A 154 1.42 15.70 -17.86
N LYS A 155 2.31 15.75 -16.88
CA LYS A 155 2.79 14.55 -16.22
C LYS A 155 1.70 14.03 -15.30
N GLU A 156 1.30 12.78 -15.48
CA GLU A 156 0.31 12.09 -14.64
C GLU A 156 1.01 11.13 -13.69
N GLU A 157 0.64 11.18 -12.42
CA GLU A 157 1.09 10.24 -11.42
C GLU A 157 -0.11 9.54 -10.78
N ILE A 158 0.01 8.23 -10.56
CA ILE A 158 -1.06 7.41 -9.99
C ILE A 158 -0.97 7.47 -8.47
N ILE A 159 -2.08 7.81 -7.82
CA ILE A 159 -2.17 7.88 -6.37
C ILE A 159 -3.40 7.12 -5.86
N PRO A 160 -3.34 6.52 -4.65
CA PRO A 160 -4.49 5.88 -4.02
C PRO A 160 -5.62 6.89 -3.77
N LYS A 161 -6.88 6.44 -3.84
CA LYS A 161 -8.06 7.29 -3.63
C LYS A 161 -8.05 8.06 -2.31
N GLY A 162 -7.60 7.41 -1.22
CA GLY A 162 -7.49 8.08 0.08
C GLY A 162 -6.48 9.23 0.08
N VAL A 163 -5.35 9.05 -0.62
CA VAL A 163 -4.33 10.09 -0.82
C VAL A 163 -4.88 11.20 -1.71
N ALA A 164 -5.58 10.85 -2.80
CA ALA A 164 -6.17 11.79 -3.74
C ALA A 164 -7.17 12.73 -3.06
N LYS A 165 -8.12 12.17 -2.31
CA LYS A 165 -9.12 12.94 -1.57
C LYS A 165 -8.47 13.91 -0.57
N TRP A 166 -7.53 13.40 0.22
CA TRP A 166 -6.80 14.23 1.19
C TRP A 166 -5.99 15.33 0.50
N ALA A 167 -5.28 14.99 -0.60
CA ALA A 167 -4.47 15.94 -1.35
C ALA A 167 -5.31 17.04 -2.00
N GLU A 168 -6.51 16.71 -2.47
CA GLU A 168 -7.43 17.66 -3.07
C GLU A 168 -7.91 18.69 -2.04
N GLU A 169 -8.34 18.25 -0.86
CA GLU A 169 -8.74 19.14 0.24
C GLU A 169 -7.62 20.13 0.59
N ARG A 170 -6.40 19.63 0.78
CA ARG A 170 -5.22 20.45 1.11
C ARG A 170 -4.78 21.38 -0.02
N PHE A 171 -4.93 20.93 -1.26
CA PHE A 171 -4.64 21.76 -2.44
C PHE A 171 -5.60 22.96 -2.55
N PHE A 172 -6.89 22.75 -2.28
CA PHE A 172 -7.87 23.84 -2.22
C PHE A 172 -7.56 24.82 -1.08
N GLU A 173 -7.25 24.36 0.11
CA GLU A 173 -6.84 25.21 1.23
C GLU A 173 -5.59 26.05 0.90
N TRP A 174 -4.62 25.42 0.22
CA TRP A 174 -3.42 26.14 -0.23
C TRP A 174 -3.73 27.22 -1.25
N LYS A 175 -4.62 26.95 -2.22
CA LYS A 175 -5.06 27.93 -3.19
C LYS A 175 -5.74 29.13 -2.52
N GLU A 176 -6.61 28.90 -1.55
CA GLU A 176 -7.31 29.97 -0.84
C GLU A 176 -6.32 30.83 -0.02
N ARG A 177 -5.44 30.20 0.75
CA ARG A 177 -4.38 30.92 1.49
C ARG A 177 -3.54 31.80 0.56
N ARG A 178 -3.20 31.30 -0.62
CA ARG A 178 -2.42 32.06 -1.61
C ARG A 178 -3.20 33.23 -2.19
N LYS A 179 -4.51 33.09 -2.43
CA LYS A 179 -5.37 34.19 -2.88
C LYS A 179 -5.47 35.30 -1.81
N GLU A 180 -5.66 34.92 -0.56
CA GLU A 180 -5.72 35.86 0.58
C GLU A 180 -4.41 36.62 0.76
N ALA A 181 -3.28 35.92 0.69
CA ALA A 181 -1.96 36.55 0.77
C ALA A 181 -1.74 37.60 -0.34
N LYS A 182 -2.17 37.29 -1.58
CA LYS A 182 -2.12 38.24 -2.70
C LYS A 182 -3.04 39.46 -2.48
N ARG A 183 -4.24 39.27 -1.93
CA ARG A 183 -5.17 40.36 -1.60
C ARG A 183 -4.58 41.29 -0.54
N LYS A 184 -4.02 40.72 0.53
CA LYS A 184 -3.37 41.52 1.60
C LYS A 184 -2.14 42.28 1.12
N GLY A 185 -1.33 41.69 0.22
CA GLY A 185 -0.18 42.38 -0.37
C GLY A 185 -0.51 43.48 -1.37
N ARG A 186 -1.76 43.49 -1.93
CA ARG A 186 -2.23 44.52 -2.88
C ARG A 186 -2.84 45.73 -2.15
N ASN A 187 -3.21 45.56 -0.89
CA ASN A 187 -3.83 46.61 -0.06
C ASN A 187 -2.80 47.33 0.84
N ARG A 188 -1.52 47.04 0.70
CA ARG A 188 -0.39 47.76 1.29
C ARG A 188 0.35 48.58 0.22
#